data_8f898fb90f7af0c2977e7226a3c62765
#
_entry.id   8f898fb90f7af0c2977e7226a3c62765
#
_cell.length_a   1.000
_cell.length_b   1.000
_cell.length_c   1.000
_cell.angle_alpha   90.00
_cell.angle_beta   90.00
_cell.angle_gamma   90.00
#
_symmetry.space_group_name_H-M   'P 1'
#
loop_
_entity.id
_entity.type
_entity.pdbx_description
1 polymer ?
#
loop_
_entity_poly.entity_id
_entity_poly.type
_entity_poly.pdbx_seq_one_letter_code
_entity_poly.pdbx_strand_id
1 'polypeptide(L)' 'SVPDRPRETFPNIRYKFKDMDDQLARMERSVTSEEWKLRREFRDLEGR' A
#
# COMPACT_ATOMS: atom_id res chain seq x y z
N SER A 1 -20.02 17.84 -25.39
CA SER A 1 -20.89 16.78 -24.96
C SER A 1 -20.72 16.51 -23.46
N VAL A 2 -21.83 16.31 -22.83
CA VAL A 2 -21.84 16.08 -21.40
C VAL A 2 -21.66 14.58 -21.15
N PRO A 3 -20.70 14.18 -20.34
CA PRO A 3 -20.58 12.77 -20.00
C PRO A 3 -21.80 12.30 -19.21
N ASP A 4 -22.18 11.07 -19.43
CA ASP A 4 -23.32 10.47 -18.75
C ASP A 4 -23.11 10.31 -17.26
N ARG A 5 -21.86 10.36 -16.82
CA ARG A 5 -21.54 10.22 -15.41
C ARG A 5 -21.41 11.58 -14.76
N PRO A 6 -21.80 11.69 -13.49
CA PRO A 6 -21.52 12.92 -12.77
C PRO A 6 -20.02 13.12 -12.67
N ARG A 7 -19.61 14.35 -12.82
CA ARG A 7 -18.20 14.70 -12.71
C ARG A 7 -17.75 14.48 -11.28
N GLU A 8 -16.61 13.84 -11.14
CA GLU A 8 -15.99 13.76 -9.84
C GLU A 8 -15.36 15.11 -9.52
N THR A 9 -15.63 15.59 -8.34
CA THR A 9 -15.05 16.84 -7.88
C THR A 9 -13.65 16.62 -7.35
N PHE A 10 -12.86 17.69 -7.26
CA PHE A 10 -11.53 17.62 -6.68
C PHE A 10 -11.51 17.00 -5.27
N PRO A 11 -12.44 17.34 -4.37
CA PRO A 11 -12.48 16.69 -3.07
C PRO A 11 -12.65 15.18 -3.16
N ASN A 12 -13.47 14.68 -4.08
CA ASN A 12 -13.65 13.24 -4.26
C ASN A 12 -12.40 12.58 -4.77
N ILE A 13 -11.70 13.21 -5.72
CA ILE A 13 -10.46 12.68 -6.27
C ILE A 13 -9.38 12.63 -5.19
N ARG A 14 -9.26 13.70 -4.42
CA ARG A 14 -8.28 13.76 -3.33
C ARG A 14 -8.54 12.67 -2.31
N TYR A 15 -9.79 12.44 -1.98
CA TYR A 15 -10.15 11.39 -1.05
C TYR A 15 -9.73 10.01 -1.57
N LYS A 16 -9.97 9.76 -2.86
CA LYS A 16 -9.58 8.49 -3.48
C LYS A 16 -8.07 8.30 -3.48
N PHE A 17 -7.33 9.34 -3.79
CA PHE A 17 -5.86 9.27 -3.75
C PHE A 17 -5.35 9.01 -2.35
N LYS A 18 -5.94 9.67 -1.36
CA LYS A 18 -5.55 9.44 0.03
C LYS A 18 -5.83 8.01 0.44
N ASP A 19 -6.98 7.48 0.04
CA ASP A 19 -7.32 6.10 0.34
C ASP A 19 -6.33 5.12 -0.28
N MET A 20 -5.94 5.38 -1.53
CA MET A 20 -4.94 4.57 -2.21
C MET A 20 -3.59 4.65 -1.52
N ASP A 21 -3.18 5.84 -1.11
CA ASP A 21 -1.94 6.01 -0.36
C ASP A 21 -1.96 5.22 0.95
N ASP A 22 -3.07 5.25 1.66
CA ASP A 22 -3.22 4.50 2.90
C ASP A 22 -3.12 2.99 2.65
N GLN A 23 -3.73 2.51 1.57
CA GLN A 23 -3.64 1.11 1.20
C GLN A 23 -2.21 0.72 0.84
N LEU A 24 -1.53 1.55 0.07
CA LEU A 24 -0.13 1.30 -0.29
C LEU A 24 0.76 1.26 0.95
N ALA A 25 0.55 2.17 1.88
CA ALA A 25 1.32 2.20 3.11
C ALA A 25 1.14 0.91 3.92
N ARG A 26 -0.07 0.39 3.98
CA ARG A 26 -0.33 -0.87 4.65
C ARG A 26 0.36 -2.04 3.96
N MET A 27 0.32 -2.05 2.63
CA MET A 27 0.98 -3.08 1.85
C MET A 27 2.50 -3.03 2.04
N GLU A 28 3.08 -1.84 2.01
CA GLU A 28 4.50 -1.66 2.23
C GLU A 28 4.94 -2.16 3.61
N ARG A 29 4.15 -1.85 4.63
CA ARG A 29 4.45 -2.34 5.99
C ARG A 29 4.38 -3.85 6.05
N SER A 30 3.39 -4.44 5.38
CA SER A 30 3.24 -5.89 5.35
C SER A 30 4.44 -6.56 4.68
N VAL A 31 4.84 -6.04 3.52
CA VAL A 31 5.99 -6.56 2.78
C VAL A 31 7.27 -6.41 3.60
N THR A 32 7.45 -5.26 4.22
CA THR A 32 8.63 -5.01 5.05
C THR A 32 8.70 -5.97 6.23
N SER A 33 7.56 -6.23 6.87
CA SER A 33 7.50 -7.17 7.99
C SER A 33 7.88 -8.58 7.55
N GLU A 34 7.38 -9.02 6.40
CA GLU A 34 7.74 -10.35 5.86
C GLU A 34 9.21 -10.41 5.50
N GLU A 35 9.76 -9.35 4.93
CA GLU A 35 11.18 -9.28 4.60
C GLU A 35 12.04 -9.43 5.84
N TRP A 36 11.72 -8.71 6.92
CA TRP A 36 12.44 -8.80 8.18
C TRP A 36 12.37 -10.20 8.78
N LYS A 37 11.22 -10.82 8.67
CA LYS A 37 11.02 -12.18 9.16
C LYS A 37 11.90 -13.15 8.40
N LEU A 38 11.94 -13.05 7.07
CA LEU A 38 12.78 -13.89 6.24
C LEU A 38 14.27 -13.70 6.55
N ARG A 39 14.70 -12.45 6.71
CA ARG A 39 16.09 -12.15 7.06
C ARG A 39 16.47 -12.79 8.39
N ARG A 40 15.57 -12.74 9.34
CA ARG A 40 15.81 -13.36 10.65
C ARG A 40 15.94 -14.87 10.52
N GLU A 41 15.08 -15.49 9.73
CA GLU A 41 15.13 -16.93 9.51
C GLU A 41 16.43 -17.35 8.82
N PHE A 42 16.86 -16.60 7.83
CA PHE A 42 18.14 -16.85 7.16
C PHE A 42 19.32 -16.70 8.13
N ARG A 43 19.29 -15.69 8.97
CA ARG A 43 20.33 -15.48 9.96
C ARG A 43 20.39 -16.65 10.93
N ASP A 44 19.25 -17.15 11.37
CA ASP A 44 19.18 -18.29 12.27
C ASP A 44 19.79 -19.55 11.62
N LEU A 45 19.51 -19.75 10.34
CA LEU A 45 20.08 -20.86 9.59
C LEU A 45 21.59 -20.73 9.44
N GLU A 46 22.09 -19.53 9.18
CA GLU A 46 23.52 -19.28 9.06
C GLU A 46 24.25 -19.49 10.38
N GLY A 47 23.58 -19.26 11.49
CA GLY A 47 24.15 -19.40 12.82
C GLY A 47 24.25 -20.84 13.32
N ARG A 48 23.80 -21.80 12.52
CA ARG A 48 23.80 -23.21 12.91
C ARG A 48 25.02 -23.96 12.39
#